data_455093aabd9f9a6fbc364643e551ce3d
#
_entry.id   455093aabd9f9a6fbc364643e551ce3d
#
_cell.length_a   1.000
_cell.length_b   1.000
_cell.length_c   1.000
_cell.angle_alpha   90.00
_cell.angle_beta   90.00
_cell.angle_gamma   90.00
#
_symmetry.space_group_name_H-M   'P 1'
#
loop_
_entity.id
_entity.type
_entity.pdbx_description
1 polymer ?
#
loop_
_entity_poly.entity_id
_entity_poly.type
_entity_poly.pdbx_seq_one_letter_code
_entity_poly.pdbx_strand_id
1 'polypeptide(L)'
;MEEKKGYVEHIIYRNTDNGYTVLNLVSGEDEITCVGIFSTIAEGENIEAAGDYTDHPTYGTQFKVVSFEEKAPEDQEAIERYLGSGAIKGIGLAMAARIVRRFKEDTFRIIEEEPERLVEVKGISERKAMEIASQVNEKRDLRQAMIFLQQFGITMNLAVKIYNKYGQEVYGILKENPYRLADDIEGVGFRTADDIAAKAGIRTDSDFRVRSGILYTLLQASGEGHTFLPQEELLSLIHI
;
A
#
# COMPACT_ATOMS: atom_id res chain seq x y z
N MET A 1 7.45 -18.38 13.80
CA MET A 1 6.53 -17.49 13.06
C MET A 1 5.13 -17.99 13.33
N GLU A 2 4.30 -17.20 13.94
CA GLU A 2 2.92 -17.54 14.31
C GLU A 2 1.96 -16.79 13.40
N GLU A 3 0.76 -17.34 13.21
CA GLU A 3 -0.33 -16.69 12.49
C GLU A 3 -1.44 -16.27 13.46
N LYS A 4 -1.91 -15.04 13.31
CA LYS A 4 -3.01 -14.47 14.09
C LYS A 4 -4.08 -13.96 13.13
N LYS A 5 -5.33 -14.40 13.36
CA LYS A 5 -6.50 -13.98 12.60
C LYS A 5 -7.40 -13.13 13.48
N GLY A 6 -7.84 -12.01 12.98
CA GLY A 6 -8.72 -11.15 13.74
C GLY A 6 -9.10 -9.89 12.99
N TYR A 7 -9.75 -8.98 13.68
CA TYR A 7 -10.04 -7.66 13.13
C TYR A 7 -9.26 -6.57 13.88
N VAL A 8 -8.93 -5.52 13.14
CA VAL A 8 -8.28 -4.32 13.69
C VAL A 8 -9.30 -3.54 14.51
N GLU A 9 -9.13 -3.50 15.80
CA GLU A 9 -10.04 -2.75 16.68
C GLU A 9 -9.69 -1.26 16.69
N HIS A 10 -8.40 -0.96 16.90
CA HIS A 10 -7.94 0.42 17.00
C HIS A 10 -6.52 0.58 16.45
N ILE A 11 -6.28 1.72 15.77
CA ILE A 11 -4.95 2.12 15.32
C ILE A 11 -4.39 3.13 16.31
N ILE A 12 -3.43 2.69 17.14
CA ILE A 12 -2.80 3.49 18.18
C ILE A 12 -1.88 4.55 17.59
N TYR A 13 -1.10 4.15 16.58
CA TYR A 13 -0.14 5.03 15.92
C TYR A 13 0.06 4.62 14.46
N ARG A 14 0.20 5.61 13.58
CA ARG A 14 0.59 5.41 12.18
C ARG A 14 1.55 6.49 11.72
N ASN A 15 2.66 6.06 11.14
CA ASN A 15 3.55 6.92 10.38
C ASN A 15 3.14 6.88 8.89
N THR A 16 2.65 8.00 8.37
CA THR A 16 2.14 8.10 7.00
C THR A 16 3.24 8.03 5.93
N ASP A 17 4.50 8.33 6.31
CA ASP A 17 5.61 8.37 5.35
C ASP A 17 6.14 6.98 5.03
N ASN A 18 6.10 6.07 6.00
CA ASN A 18 6.67 4.74 5.86
C ASN A 18 5.68 3.59 6.14
N GLY A 19 4.44 3.91 6.51
CA GLY A 19 3.39 2.93 6.79
C GLY A 19 3.56 2.15 8.11
N TYR A 20 4.59 2.48 8.93
CA TYR A 20 4.75 1.85 10.24
C TYR A 20 3.55 2.14 11.12
N THR A 21 2.92 1.10 11.62
CA THR A 21 1.67 1.19 12.38
C THR A 21 1.75 0.35 13.64
N VAL A 22 1.18 0.86 14.71
CA VAL A 22 0.88 0.14 15.95
C VAL A 22 -0.63 0.06 16.05
N LEU A 23 -1.17 -1.15 16.15
CA LEU A 23 -2.60 -1.38 16.19
C LEU A 23 -2.97 -2.49 17.19
N ASN A 24 -4.21 -2.49 17.63
CA ASN A 24 -4.80 -3.57 18.39
C ASN A 24 -5.59 -4.49 17.47
N LEU A 25 -5.24 -5.78 17.50
CA LEU A 25 -5.92 -6.85 16.79
C LEU A 25 -6.73 -7.67 17.79
N VAL A 26 -8.02 -7.79 17.57
CA VAL A 26 -8.88 -8.71 18.34
C VAL A 26 -8.91 -10.05 17.61
N SER A 27 -8.36 -11.07 18.28
CA SER A 27 -8.28 -12.45 17.79
C SER A 27 -9.02 -13.39 18.74
N GLY A 28 -10.27 -13.68 18.42
CA GLY A 28 -11.15 -14.40 19.35
C GLY A 28 -11.45 -13.56 20.60
N GLU A 29 -11.02 -14.03 21.77
CA GLU A 29 -11.16 -13.31 23.05
C GLU A 29 -9.91 -12.49 23.41
N ASP A 30 -8.83 -12.63 22.64
CA ASP A 30 -7.56 -11.98 22.91
C ASP A 30 -7.42 -10.65 22.16
N GLU A 31 -6.91 -9.62 22.85
CA GLU A 31 -6.48 -8.36 22.28
C GLU A 31 -4.94 -8.34 22.17
N ILE A 32 -4.43 -8.21 20.96
CA ILE A 32 -3.01 -8.32 20.65
C ILE A 32 -2.51 -6.99 20.09
N THR A 33 -1.50 -6.39 20.74
CA THR A 33 -0.83 -5.23 20.17
C THR A 33 0.10 -5.67 19.05
N CYS A 34 -0.22 -5.31 17.80
CA CYS A 34 0.56 -5.61 16.62
C CYS A 34 1.37 -4.40 16.18
N VAL A 35 2.61 -4.64 15.74
CA VAL A 35 3.51 -3.62 15.21
C VAL A 35 4.09 -4.08 13.87
N GLY A 36 4.11 -3.21 12.89
CA GLY A 36 4.62 -3.55 11.56
C GLY A 36 4.36 -2.46 10.53
N ILE A 37 4.58 -2.77 9.26
CA ILE A 37 4.26 -1.88 8.15
C ILE A 37 2.91 -2.29 7.59
N PHE A 38 1.90 -1.45 7.82
CA PHE A 38 0.52 -1.64 7.37
C PHE A 38 0.09 -0.41 6.58
N SER A 39 0.37 -0.43 5.28
CA SER A 39 0.17 0.76 4.44
C SER A 39 -1.28 1.10 4.16
N THR A 40 -2.16 0.11 4.19
CA THR A 40 -3.54 0.25 3.73
C THR A 40 -4.59 -0.05 4.80
N ILE A 41 -4.16 -0.60 5.92
CA ILE A 41 -5.06 -1.12 6.96
C ILE A 41 -5.90 -0.02 7.61
N ALA A 42 -7.16 -0.33 7.88
CA ALA A 42 -8.08 0.53 8.64
C ALA A 42 -8.70 -0.22 9.82
N GLU A 43 -9.22 0.55 10.76
CA GLU A 43 -10.02 -0.02 11.85
C GLU A 43 -11.23 -0.77 11.27
N GLY A 44 -11.59 -1.88 11.90
CA GLY A 44 -12.66 -2.77 11.46
C GLY A 44 -12.29 -3.77 10.36
N GLU A 45 -11.10 -3.68 9.75
CA GLU A 45 -10.64 -4.65 8.75
C GLU A 45 -10.23 -5.97 9.38
N ASN A 46 -10.61 -7.08 8.71
CA ASN A 46 -10.16 -8.40 9.08
C ASN A 46 -8.81 -8.71 8.44
N ILE A 47 -7.88 -9.22 9.22
CA ILE A 47 -6.55 -9.60 8.73
C ILE A 47 -6.13 -10.97 9.25
N GLU A 48 -5.26 -11.58 8.48
CA GLU A 48 -4.44 -12.72 8.87
C GLU A 48 -2.98 -12.25 8.87
N ALA A 49 -2.38 -12.13 10.05
CA ALA A 49 -1.04 -11.59 10.23
C ALA A 49 -0.07 -12.69 10.66
N ALA A 50 1.09 -12.77 10.00
CA ALA A 50 2.17 -13.66 10.36
C ALA A 50 3.35 -12.88 10.97
N GLY A 51 3.88 -13.35 12.08
CA GLY A 51 4.94 -12.67 12.81
C GLY A 51 5.44 -13.44 14.00
N ASP A 52 6.13 -12.75 14.88
CA ASP A 52 6.66 -13.29 16.14
C ASP A 52 6.47 -12.28 17.27
N TYR A 53 6.29 -12.79 18.49
CA TYR A 53 6.24 -11.94 19.66
C TYR A 53 7.61 -11.35 19.98
N THR A 54 7.63 -10.09 20.38
CA THR A 54 8.83 -9.36 20.82
C THR A 54 8.50 -8.52 22.03
N ASP A 55 9.44 -8.42 22.97
CA ASP A 55 9.26 -7.57 24.14
C ASP A 55 9.86 -6.19 23.90
N HIS A 56 9.02 -5.17 24.04
CA HIS A 56 9.47 -3.79 23.97
C HIS A 56 9.72 -3.27 25.39
N PRO A 57 10.87 -2.62 25.66
CA PRO A 57 11.26 -2.19 27.02
C PRO A 57 10.22 -1.32 27.73
N THR A 58 9.45 -0.54 26.97
CA THR A 58 8.47 0.44 27.50
C THR A 58 7.03 -0.03 27.32
N TYR A 59 6.71 -0.75 26.23
CA TYR A 59 5.33 -1.07 25.85
C TYR A 59 4.96 -2.55 26.04
N GLY A 60 5.86 -3.34 26.63
CA GLY A 60 5.60 -4.76 26.90
C GLY A 60 5.65 -5.64 25.65
N THR A 61 4.98 -6.77 25.74
CA THR A 61 4.96 -7.77 24.66
C THR A 61 4.12 -7.28 23.48
N GLN A 62 4.69 -7.32 22.29
CA GLN A 62 4.06 -6.90 21.03
C GLN A 62 4.21 -8.02 19.99
N PHE A 63 3.25 -8.17 19.10
CA PHE A 63 3.34 -9.05 17.95
C PHE A 63 3.92 -8.30 16.76
N LYS A 64 5.18 -8.60 16.42
CA LYS A 64 5.87 -7.99 15.29
C LYS A 64 5.47 -8.69 14.01
N VAL A 65 4.63 -8.02 13.23
CA VAL A 65 4.11 -8.53 11.98
C VAL A 65 5.17 -8.41 10.88
N VAL A 66 5.43 -9.52 10.20
CA VAL A 66 6.33 -9.62 9.05
C VAL A 66 5.55 -9.54 7.75
N SER A 67 4.38 -10.18 7.71
CA SER A 67 3.46 -10.14 6.58
C SER A 67 2.02 -10.22 7.07
N PHE A 68 1.11 -9.67 6.31
CA PHE A 68 -0.33 -9.79 6.57
C PHE A 68 -1.10 -9.88 5.27
N GLU A 69 -2.28 -10.46 5.35
CA GLU A 69 -3.27 -10.52 4.28
C GLU A 69 -4.60 -9.96 4.80
N GLU A 70 -5.15 -9.01 4.07
CA GLU A 70 -6.49 -8.51 4.37
C GLU A 70 -7.53 -9.52 3.89
N LYS A 71 -8.46 -9.86 4.76
CA LYS A 71 -9.58 -10.76 4.45
C LYS A 71 -10.84 -9.95 4.23
N ALA A 72 -11.55 -10.29 3.17
CA ALA A 72 -12.87 -9.71 2.97
C ALA A 72 -13.78 -10.04 4.17
N PRO A 73 -14.63 -9.11 4.62
CA PRO A 73 -15.61 -9.41 5.64
C PRO A 73 -16.54 -10.55 5.16
N GLU A 74 -16.60 -11.61 5.95
CA GLU A 74 -17.35 -12.84 5.57
C GLU A 74 -18.83 -12.78 5.97
N ASP A 75 -19.18 -11.89 6.90
CA ASP A 75 -20.54 -11.77 7.42
C ASP A 75 -21.00 -10.30 7.54
N GLN A 76 -22.31 -10.14 7.79
CA GLN A 76 -22.93 -8.82 7.89
C GLN A 76 -22.37 -7.98 9.05
N GLU A 77 -22.00 -8.63 10.16
CA GLU A 77 -21.44 -7.95 11.34
C GLU A 77 -20.06 -7.38 11.05
N ALA A 78 -19.20 -8.13 10.35
CA ALA A 78 -17.89 -7.68 9.91
C ALA A 78 -18.00 -6.53 8.89
N ILE A 79 -18.97 -6.60 7.96
CA ILE A 79 -19.24 -5.52 7.00
C ILE A 79 -19.69 -4.25 7.74
N GLU A 80 -20.61 -4.38 8.69
CA GLU A 80 -21.10 -3.25 9.49
C GLU A 80 -19.98 -2.61 10.31
N ARG A 81 -19.16 -3.43 10.96
CA ARG A 81 -17.99 -2.98 11.73
C ARG A 81 -17.02 -2.19 10.87
N TYR A 82 -16.63 -2.75 9.72
CA TYR A 82 -15.74 -2.07 8.79
C TYR A 82 -16.28 -0.71 8.32
N LEU A 83 -17.51 -0.67 7.86
CA LEU A 83 -18.13 0.57 7.38
C LEU A 83 -18.31 1.59 8.51
N GLY A 84 -18.60 1.12 9.73
CA GLY A 84 -18.85 1.96 10.89
C GLY A 84 -17.60 2.44 11.63
N SER A 85 -16.44 1.86 11.36
CA SER A 85 -15.17 2.15 12.04
C SER A 85 -14.60 3.55 11.77
N GLY A 86 -15.11 4.24 10.75
CA GLY A 86 -14.53 5.50 10.26
C GLY A 86 -13.58 5.32 9.07
N ALA A 87 -13.35 4.08 8.64
CA ALA A 87 -12.56 3.76 7.46
C ALA A 87 -13.07 4.45 6.18
N ILE A 88 -14.38 4.70 6.12
CA ILE A 88 -15.05 5.44 5.06
C ILE A 88 -15.64 6.71 5.64
N LYS A 89 -15.11 7.86 5.25
CA LYS A 89 -15.61 9.16 5.73
C LYS A 89 -17.08 9.36 5.39
N GLY A 90 -17.84 9.78 6.38
CA GLY A 90 -19.27 10.04 6.22
C GLY A 90 -20.17 8.83 6.49
N ILE A 91 -19.61 7.66 6.81
CA ILE A 91 -20.34 6.51 7.34
C ILE A 91 -19.97 6.35 8.82
N GLY A 92 -20.92 6.58 9.71
CA GLY A 92 -20.80 6.21 11.12
C GLY A 92 -21.62 4.95 11.40
N LEU A 93 -21.52 4.41 12.62
CA LEU A 93 -22.16 3.15 13.05
C LEU A 93 -23.63 3.05 12.63
N ALA A 94 -24.45 4.08 12.91
CA ALA A 94 -25.86 4.06 12.58
C ALA A 94 -26.15 4.06 11.06
N MET A 95 -25.23 4.60 10.26
CA MET A 95 -25.36 4.58 8.80
C MET A 95 -24.91 3.22 8.26
N ALA A 96 -23.82 2.68 8.77
CA ALA A 96 -23.33 1.34 8.44
C ALA A 96 -24.42 0.29 8.67
N ALA A 97 -25.05 0.29 9.86
CA ALA A 97 -26.16 -0.62 10.20
C ALA A 97 -27.33 -0.51 9.20
N ARG A 98 -27.66 0.71 8.74
CA ARG A 98 -28.74 0.89 7.75
C ARG A 98 -28.37 0.39 6.36
N ILE A 99 -27.12 0.60 5.93
CA ILE A 99 -26.61 0.11 4.64
C ILE A 99 -26.62 -1.42 4.65
N VAL A 100 -26.02 -2.03 5.66
CA VAL A 100 -25.93 -3.50 5.75
C VAL A 100 -27.29 -4.14 5.90
N ARG A 101 -28.21 -3.55 6.67
CA ARG A 101 -29.60 -4.04 6.74
C ARG A 101 -30.30 -4.04 5.39
N ARG A 102 -30.02 -3.05 4.52
CA ARG A 102 -30.62 -2.93 3.18
C ARG A 102 -30.01 -3.90 2.19
N PHE A 103 -28.69 -4.01 2.14
CA PHE A 103 -27.96 -4.71 1.09
C PHE A 103 -27.30 -6.03 1.53
N LYS A 104 -27.23 -6.26 2.86
CA LYS A 104 -26.65 -7.48 3.46
C LYS A 104 -25.23 -7.77 2.92
N GLU A 105 -25.01 -9.00 2.47
CA GLU A 105 -23.74 -9.47 1.92
C GLU A 105 -23.37 -8.80 0.58
N ASP A 106 -24.37 -8.26 -0.14
CA ASP A 106 -24.15 -7.50 -1.39
C ASP A 106 -23.62 -6.07 -1.15
N THR A 107 -23.45 -5.65 0.09
CA THR A 107 -23.11 -4.26 0.43
C THR A 107 -21.91 -3.73 -0.34
N PHE A 108 -20.79 -4.44 -0.36
CA PHE A 108 -19.60 -4.00 -1.07
C PHE A 108 -19.81 -3.99 -2.58
N ARG A 109 -20.46 -5.01 -3.14
CA ARG A 109 -20.78 -5.05 -4.56
C ARG A 109 -21.65 -3.83 -4.97
N ILE A 110 -22.64 -3.50 -4.17
CA ILE A 110 -23.48 -2.32 -4.42
C ILE A 110 -22.67 -1.02 -4.34
N ILE A 111 -21.78 -0.88 -3.36
CA ILE A 111 -20.94 0.31 -3.23
C ILE A 111 -20.00 0.46 -4.45
N GLU A 112 -19.45 -0.63 -4.95
CA GLU A 112 -18.46 -0.63 -6.03
C GLU A 112 -19.09 -0.55 -7.42
N GLU A 113 -20.17 -1.30 -7.67
CA GLU A 113 -20.74 -1.50 -9.01
C GLU A 113 -22.02 -0.71 -9.25
N GLU A 114 -22.83 -0.46 -8.21
CA GLU A 114 -24.14 0.17 -8.29
C GLU A 114 -24.33 1.27 -7.23
N PRO A 115 -23.36 2.23 -7.09
CA PRO A 115 -23.36 3.19 -5.98
C PRO A 115 -24.59 4.08 -5.92
N GLU A 116 -25.26 4.31 -7.03
CA GLU A 116 -26.54 5.04 -7.09
C GLU A 116 -27.63 4.40 -6.23
N ARG A 117 -27.56 3.09 -6.00
CA ARG A 117 -28.53 2.40 -5.14
C ARG A 117 -28.38 2.73 -3.66
N LEU A 118 -27.24 3.29 -3.26
CA LEU A 118 -27.07 3.72 -1.87
C LEU A 118 -28.08 4.79 -1.45
N VAL A 119 -28.68 5.51 -2.39
CA VAL A 119 -29.76 6.48 -2.10
C VAL A 119 -31.03 5.82 -1.56
N GLU A 120 -31.20 4.50 -1.75
CA GLU A 120 -32.28 3.72 -1.13
C GLU A 120 -32.18 3.73 0.41
N VAL A 121 -30.99 4.06 0.95
CA VAL A 121 -30.76 4.16 2.39
C VAL A 121 -31.03 5.57 2.87
N LYS A 122 -31.96 5.72 3.81
CA LYS A 122 -32.34 7.02 4.37
C LYS A 122 -31.11 7.77 4.91
N GLY A 123 -30.86 8.96 4.38
CA GLY A 123 -29.77 9.84 4.79
C GLY A 123 -28.53 9.76 3.89
N ILE A 124 -28.60 9.04 2.77
CA ILE A 124 -27.61 9.05 1.71
C ILE A 124 -28.18 9.79 0.50
N SER A 125 -27.54 10.87 0.10
CA SER A 125 -27.80 11.59 -1.15
C SER A 125 -26.96 11.00 -2.28
N GLU A 126 -27.29 11.29 -3.53
CA GLU A 126 -26.50 10.87 -4.71
C GLU A 126 -25.03 11.28 -4.59
N ARG A 127 -24.78 12.53 -4.19
CA ARG A 127 -23.41 13.02 -3.95
C ARG A 127 -22.68 12.18 -2.92
N LYS A 128 -23.33 11.89 -1.79
CA LYS A 128 -22.74 11.08 -0.72
C LYS A 128 -22.52 9.64 -1.16
N ALA A 129 -23.39 9.09 -1.95
CA ALA A 129 -23.23 7.76 -2.54
C ALA A 129 -21.95 7.68 -3.39
N MET A 130 -21.73 8.66 -4.25
CA MET A 130 -20.51 8.73 -5.08
C MET A 130 -19.24 8.98 -4.26
N GLU A 131 -19.30 9.82 -3.20
CA GLU A 131 -18.18 10.02 -2.28
C GLU A 131 -17.79 8.72 -1.53
N ILE A 132 -18.78 7.92 -1.14
CA ILE A 132 -18.55 6.60 -0.51
C ILE A 132 -17.89 5.64 -1.51
N ALA A 133 -18.45 5.52 -2.70
CA ALA A 133 -17.92 4.65 -3.76
C ALA A 133 -16.48 5.02 -4.14
N SER A 134 -16.18 6.31 -4.28
CA SER A 134 -14.82 6.80 -4.57
C SER A 134 -13.83 6.32 -3.52
N GLN A 135 -14.15 6.45 -2.23
CA GLN A 135 -13.25 6.05 -1.15
C GLN A 135 -13.01 4.53 -1.12
N VAL A 136 -14.04 3.72 -1.36
CA VAL A 136 -13.90 2.25 -1.43
C VAL A 136 -13.03 1.85 -2.62
N ASN A 137 -13.26 2.46 -3.78
CA ASN A 137 -12.48 2.20 -4.99
C ASN A 137 -11.01 2.62 -4.83
N GLU A 138 -10.73 3.78 -4.23
CA GLU A 138 -9.37 4.24 -3.95
C GLU A 138 -8.59 3.24 -3.07
N LYS A 139 -9.22 2.70 -2.05
CA LYS A 139 -8.62 1.67 -1.18
C LYS A 139 -8.35 0.37 -1.93
N ARG A 140 -9.29 -0.07 -2.77
CA ARG A 140 -9.11 -1.25 -3.61
C ARG A 140 -7.96 -1.07 -4.60
N ASP A 141 -7.91 0.07 -5.27
CA ASP A 141 -6.89 0.39 -6.27
C ASP A 141 -5.49 0.47 -5.65
N LEU A 142 -5.39 1.08 -4.46
CA LEU A 142 -4.14 1.10 -3.69
C LEU A 142 -3.69 -0.33 -3.36
N ARG A 143 -4.58 -1.20 -2.88
CA ARG A 143 -4.27 -2.60 -2.56
C ARG A 143 -3.77 -3.35 -3.79
N GLN A 144 -4.44 -3.21 -4.92
CA GLN A 144 -4.03 -3.84 -6.18
C GLN A 144 -2.64 -3.36 -6.63
N ALA A 145 -2.38 -2.06 -6.51
CA ALA A 145 -1.07 -1.51 -6.84
C ALA A 145 0.03 -2.05 -5.90
N MET A 146 -0.24 -2.21 -4.59
CA MET A 146 0.71 -2.82 -3.65
C MET A 146 1.08 -4.24 -4.06
N ILE A 147 0.08 -5.08 -4.37
CA ILE A 147 0.29 -6.47 -4.82
C ILE A 147 1.09 -6.48 -6.13
N PHE A 148 0.76 -5.62 -7.06
CA PHE A 148 1.49 -5.50 -8.33
C PHE A 148 2.96 -5.10 -8.11
N LEU A 149 3.22 -4.11 -7.29
CA LEU A 149 4.58 -3.63 -7.00
C LEU A 149 5.44 -4.69 -6.31
N GLN A 150 4.86 -5.50 -5.44
CA GLN A 150 5.56 -6.60 -4.78
C GLN A 150 6.10 -7.65 -5.75
N GLN A 151 5.44 -7.88 -6.89
CA GLN A 151 5.91 -8.82 -7.92
C GLN A 151 7.28 -8.43 -8.49
N PHE A 152 7.61 -7.14 -8.45
CA PHE A 152 8.91 -6.60 -8.87
C PHE A 152 9.94 -6.55 -7.72
N GLY A 153 9.60 -7.10 -6.55
CA GLY A 153 10.46 -7.11 -5.37
C GLY A 153 10.54 -5.76 -4.66
N ILE A 154 9.58 -4.87 -4.94
CA ILE A 154 9.46 -3.58 -4.27
C ILE A 154 8.90 -3.82 -2.87
N THR A 155 9.62 -3.33 -1.85
CA THR A 155 9.16 -3.43 -0.46
C THR A 155 7.89 -2.62 -0.23
N MET A 156 7.08 -3.00 0.74
CA MET A 156 5.81 -2.32 1.04
C MET A 156 6.01 -0.82 1.30
N ASN A 157 7.01 -0.44 2.07
CA ASN A 157 7.33 0.96 2.34
C ASN A 157 7.62 1.76 1.05
N LEU A 158 8.40 1.19 0.15
CA LEU A 158 8.70 1.82 -1.13
C LEU A 158 7.47 1.85 -2.05
N ALA A 159 6.66 0.79 -2.04
CA ALA A 159 5.43 0.71 -2.82
C ALA A 159 4.43 1.82 -2.45
N VAL A 160 4.29 2.12 -1.15
CA VAL A 160 3.47 3.26 -0.66
C VAL A 160 3.96 4.59 -1.22
N LYS A 161 5.27 4.85 -1.13
CA LYS A 161 5.85 6.09 -1.66
C LYS A 161 5.62 6.23 -3.17
N ILE A 162 5.81 5.13 -3.91
CA ILE A 162 5.60 5.09 -5.36
C ILE A 162 4.13 5.37 -5.70
N TYR A 163 3.20 4.70 -5.02
CA TYR A 163 1.78 4.89 -5.28
C TYR A 163 1.30 6.29 -4.89
N ASN A 164 1.77 6.84 -3.77
CA ASN A 164 1.45 8.21 -3.37
C ASN A 164 1.93 9.26 -4.39
N LYS A 165 3.02 8.97 -5.11
CA LYS A 165 3.56 9.86 -6.15
C LYS A 165 2.82 9.74 -7.48
N TYR A 166 2.53 8.51 -7.92
CA TYR A 166 2.06 8.24 -9.28
C TYR A 166 0.62 7.74 -9.37
N GLY A 167 0.02 7.31 -8.27
CA GLY A 167 -1.29 6.68 -8.28
C GLY A 167 -1.34 5.51 -9.27
N GLN A 168 -2.38 5.48 -10.07
CA GLN A 168 -2.57 4.43 -11.08
C GLN A 168 -1.60 4.50 -12.27
N GLU A 169 -0.89 5.62 -12.48
CA GLU A 169 0.12 5.71 -13.54
C GLU A 169 1.29 4.74 -13.31
N VAL A 170 1.45 4.24 -12.09
CA VAL A 170 2.52 3.29 -11.73
C VAL A 170 2.59 2.07 -12.65
N TYR A 171 1.45 1.57 -13.10
CA TYR A 171 1.40 0.42 -14.02
C TYR A 171 2.07 0.71 -15.37
N GLY A 172 1.84 1.91 -15.91
CA GLY A 172 2.47 2.38 -17.13
C GLY A 172 3.96 2.64 -16.94
N ILE A 173 4.33 3.33 -15.85
CA ILE A 173 5.73 3.66 -15.54
C ILE A 173 6.60 2.40 -15.45
N LEU A 174 6.14 1.37 -14.74
CA LEU A 174 6.92 0.13 -14.60
C LEU A 174 7.08 -0.63 -15.93
N LYS A 175 6.10 -0.54 -16.82
CA LYS A 175 6.16 -1.20 -18.13
C LYS A 175 7.00 -0.43 -19.16
N GLU A 176 6.99 0.88 -19.10
CA GLU A 176 7.60 1.74 -20.12
C GLU A 176 8.98 2.23 -19.70
N ASN A 177 9.07 2.81 -18.49
CA ASN A 177 10.31 3.44 -18.01
C ASN A 177 10.42 3.39 -16.47
N PRO A 178 10.80 2.26 -15.87
CA PRO A 178 10.96 2.14 -14.42
C PRO A 178 12.11 3.01 -13.85
N TYR A 179 13.01 3.54 -14.68
CA TYR A 179 14.10 4.43 -14.22
C TYR A 179 13.59 5.79 -13.73
N ARG A 180 12.36 6.18 -14.10
CA ARG A 180 11.71 7.35 -13.49
C ARG A 180 11.58 7.24 -11.96
N LEU A 181 11.55 6.03 -11.43
CA LEU A 181 11.54 5.82 -9.98
C LEU A 181 12.82 6.36 -9.31
N ALA A 182 13.97 6.27 -10.00
CA ALA A 182 15.24 6.79 -9.48
C ALA A 182 15.30 8.33 -9.53
N ASP A 183 14.59 8.94 -10.47
CA ASP A 183 14.54 10.39 -10.61
C ASP A 183 13.55 11.04 -9.63
N ASP A 184 12.44 10.36 -9.33
CA ASP A 184 11.27 10.96 -8.67
C ASP A 184 11.05 10.50 -7.23
N ILE A 185 11.66 9.37 -6.81
CA ILE A 185 11.39 8.75 -5.49
C ILE A 185 12.65 8.74 -4.62
N GLU A 186 12.60 9.48 -3.54
CA GLU A 186 13.70 9.49 -2.57
C GLU A 186 13.94 8.09 -1.98
N GLY A 187 15.20 7.67 -2.03
CA GLY A 187 15.65 6.34 -1.59
C GLY A 187 15.65 5.28 -2.70
N VAL A 188 15.25 5.62 -3.93
CA VAL A 188 15.43 4.76 -5.11
C VAL A 188 16.62 5.27 -5.91
N GLY A 189 17.70 4.49 -5.93
CA GLY A 189 18.83 4.76 -6.81
C GLY A 189 18.74 3.99 -8.13
N PHE A 190 19.69 4.27 -9.05
CA PHE A 190 19.79 3.58 -10.33
C PHE A 190 19.78 2.04 -10.18
N ARG A 191 20.53 1.48 -9.23
CA ARG A 191 20.59 0.02 -9.02
C ARG A 191 19.24 -0.58 -8.69
N THR A 192 18.50 0.05 -7.78
CA THR A 192 17.14 -0.41 -7.44
C THR A 192 16.20 -0.31 -8.64
N ALA A 193 16.28 0.76 -9.41
CA ALA A 193 15.48 0.93 -10.64
C ALA A 193 15.88 -0.10 -11.70
N ASP A 194 17.16 -0.45 -11.82
CA ASP A 194 17.69 -1.45 -12.75
C ASP A 194 17.21 -2.87 -12.39
N ASP A 195 17.22 -3.22 -11.10
CA ASP A 195 16.66 -4.49 -10.60
C ASP A 195 15.15 -4.60 -10.90
N ILE A 196 14.40 -3.52 -10.72
CA ILE A 196 12.98 -3.46 -11.05
C ILE A 196 12.79 -3.58 -12.55
N ALA A 197 13.57 -2.87 -13.35
CA ALA A 197 13.53 -2.90 -14.81
C ALA A 197 13.80 -4.30 -15.37
N ALA A 198 14.79 -5.01 -14.82
CA ALA A 198 15.10 -6.38 -15.18
C ALA A 198 13.90 -7.32 -14.92
N LYS A 199 13.24 -7.21 -13.78
CA LYS A 199 12.03 -7.96 -13.45
C LYS A 199 10.83 -7.59 -14.31
N ALA A 200 10.75 -6.32 -14.73
CA ALA A 200 9.73 -5.83 -15.67
C ALA A 200 9.98 -6.26 -17.13
N GLY A 201 11.11 -6.91 -17.40
CA GLY A 201 11.48 -7.36 -18.75
C GLY A 201 12.02 -6.23 -19.65
N ILE A 202 12.47 -5.13 -19.08
CA ILE A 202 13.09 -4.03 -19.83
C ILE A 202 14.49 -4.48 -20.31
N ARG A 203 14.76 -4.24 -21.56
CA ARG A 203 16.04 -4.64 -22.17
C ARG A 203 17.20 -3.81 -21.60
N THR A 204 18.34 -4.45 -21.45
CA THR A 204 19.58 -3.83 -20.93
C THR A 204 20.16 -2.78 -21.87
N ASP A 205 19.79 -2.79 -23.14
CA ASP A 205 20.18 -1.80 -24.17
C ASP A 205 19.11 -0.72 -24.39
N SER A 206 18.11 -0.60 -23.51
CA SER A 206 17.09 0.45 -23.63
C SER A 206 17.68 1.85 -23.43
N ASP A 207 17.19 2.82 -24.20
CA ASP A 207 17.63 4.21 -24.10
C ASP A 207 17.44 4.78 -22.69
N PHE A 208 16.39 4.37 -21.99
CA PHE A 208 16.12 4.78 -20.61
C PHE A 208 17.19 4.28 -19.65
N ARG A 209 17.61 3.01 -19.79
CA ARG A 209 18.68 2.44 -18.99
C ARG A 209 20.00 3.15 -19.23
N VAL A 210 20.36 3.33 -20.50
CA VAL A 210 21.63 3.98 -20.88
C VAL A 210 21.67 5.41 -20.33
N ARG A 211 20.59 6.19 -20.51
CA ARG A 211 20.50 7.57 -20.00
C ARG A 211 20.64 7.61 -18.48
N SER A 212 19.90 6.79 -17.75
CA SER A 212 19.92 6.75 -16.29
C SER A 212 21.28 6.24 -15.77
N GLY A 213 21.88 5.26 -16.45
CA GLY A 213 23.22 4.75 -16.16
C GLY A 213 24.32 5.79 -16.33
N ILE A 214 24.26 6.60 -17.41
CA ILE A 214 25.19 7.73 -17.63
C ILE A 214 25.09 8.71 -16.45
N LEU A 215 23.89 9.13 -16.09
CA LEU A 215 23.68 10.07 -15.01
C LEU A 215 24.20 9.50 -13.67
N TYR A 216 23.88 8.25 -13.39
CA TYR A 216 24.35 7.56 -12.18
C TYR A 216 25.87 7.53 -12.11
N THR A 217 26.55 7.15 -13.18
CA THR A 217 28.02 7.08 -13.24
C THR A 217 28.68 8.43 -13.03
N LEU A 218 28.12 9.49 -13.66
CA LEU A 218 28.61 10.84 -13.47
C LEU A 218 28.42 11.36 -12.04
N LEU A 219 27.28 11.03 -11.40
CA LEU A 219 27.04 11.39 -10.00
C LEU A 219 28.00 10.66 -9.05
N GLN A 220 28.29 9.37 -9.30
CA GLN A 220 29.28 8.63 -8.51
C GLN A 220 30.66 9.25 -8.62
N ALA A 221 31.14 9.53 -9.84
CA ALA A 221 32.41 10.17 -10.09
C ALA A 221 32.50 11.56 -9.44
N SER A 222 31.42 12.34 -9.49
CA SER A 222 31.34 13.63 -8.81
C SER A 222 31.46 13.49 -7.29
N GLY A 223 30.87 12.45 -6.70
CA GLY A 223 31.02 12.13 -5.27
C GLY A 223 32.46 11.77 -4.88
N GLU A 224 33.25 11.24 -5.81
CA GLU A 224 34.69 10.94 -5.65
C GLU A 224 35.59 12.14 -5.95
N GLY A 225 35.02 13.29 -6.30
CA GLY A 225 35.75 14.54 -6.56
C GLY A 225 36.11 14.78 -8.01
N HIS A 226 35.63 13.95 -8.94
CA HIS A 226 35.82 14.17 -10.37
C HIS A 226 34.88 15.23 -10.91
N THR A 227 35.38 16.16 -11.72
CA THR A 227 34.56 17.19 -12.38
C THR A 227 34.12 16.78 -13.79
N PHE A 228 34.72 15.74 -14.34
CA PHE A 228 34.38 15.13 -15.62
C PHE A 228 34.88 13.68 -15.66
N LEU A 229 34.33 12.89 -16.60
CA LEU A 229 34.86 11.58 -16.97
C LEU A 229 35.17 11.55 -18.46
N PRO A 230 36.34 10.97 -18.87
CA PRO A 230 36.60 10.67 -20.28
C PRO A 230 35.52 9.76 -20.85
N GLN A 231 35.17 9.96 -22.12
CA GLN A 231 34.11 9.18 -22.77
C GLN A 231 34.34 7.66 -22.72
N GLU A 232 35.58 7.24 -22.94
CA GLU A 232 35.94 5.80 -22.92
C GLU A 232 35.74 5.20 -21.55
N GLU A 233 36.10 5.91 -20.50
CA GLU A 233 35.93 5.50 -19.12
C GLU A 233 34.44 5.45 -18.74
N LEU A 234 33.68 6.48 -19.07
CA LEU A 234 32.24 6.52 -18.89
C LEU A 234 31.55 5.32 -19.54
N LEU A 235 31.88 5.04 -20.82
CA LEU A 235 31.31 3.93 -21.56
C LEU A 235 31.68 2.56 -20.96
N SER A 236 32.87 2.39 -20.39
CA SER A 236 33.27 1.16 -19.73
C SER A 236 32.50 0.92 -18.43
N LEU A 237 32.10 1.96 -17.73
CA LEU A 237 31.37 1.91 -16.46
C LEU A 237 29.85 1.71 -16.62
N ILE A 238 29.28 2.08 -17.77
CA ILE A 238 27.84 1.93 -18.07
C ILE A 238 27.44 0.44 -18.30
N HIS A 239 28.37 -0.42 -18.60
CA HIS A 239 28.14 -1.85 -18.83
C HIS A 239 27.94 -2.67 -17.54
N ILE A 240 27.76 -2.02 -16.40
CA ILE A 240 27.53 -2.66 -15.11
C ILE A 240 26.16 -3.33 -15.07
#